data_6281764b5ce53988e0411ee7f6a42995
#
_entry.id   6281764b5ce53988e0411ee7f6a42995
#
_cell.length_a   1.000
_cell.length_b   1.000
_cell.length_c   1.000
_cell.angle_alpha   90.00
_cell.angle_beta   90.00
_cell.angle_gamma   90.00
#
_symmetry.space_group_name_H-M   'P 1'
#
loop_
_entity.id
_entity.type
_entity.pdbx_description
1 polymer ?
#
loop_
_entity_poly.entity_id
_entity_poly.type
_entity_poly.pdbx_seq_one_letter_code
_entity_poly.pdbx_strand_id
1 'polypeptide(L)'
;MALTRDFRETVQARVRRDGKFRRGLLRSAIEALLTGESALGREILRDYINATVGFPELAEKTGIHVKTLHQMFGPKGNPTASNLFRIIACLQEQEGVRLRVVA
;
A
#
# COMPACT_ATOMS: atom_id res chain seq x y z
N MET A 1 -18.87 -2.25 -0.86
CA MET A 1 -19.45 -0.90 -1.07
C MET A 1 -18.33 0.04 -1.54
N ALA A 2 -18.61 0.76 -2.61
CA ALA A 2 -17.63 1.71 -3.10
C ALA A 2 -17.56 2.92 -2.17
N LEU A 3 -16.36 3.34 -1.81
CA LEU A 3 -16.16 4.53 -1.00
C LEU A 3 -16.41 5.78 -1.82
N THR A 4 -17.04 6.77 -1.24
CA THR A 4 -17.23 8.05 -1.91
C THR A 4 -15.89 8.76 -2.04
N ARG A 5 -15.80 9.67 -2.99
CA ARG A 5 -14.61 10.48 -3.19
C ARG A 5 -14.26 11.28 -1.91
N ASP A 6 -15.26 11.88 -1.28
CA ASP A 6 -15.07 12.68 -0.06
C ASP A 6 -14.52 11.82 1.08
N PHE A 7 -15.04 10.60 1.20
CA PHE A 7 -14.57 9.67 2.23
C PHE A 7 -13.10 9.30 2.01
N ARG A 8 -12.73 8.99 0.76
CA ARG A 8 -11.33 8.68 0.43
C ARG A 8 -10.39 9.83 0.73
N GLU A 9 -10.79 11.05 0.37
CA GLU A 9 -9.98 12.24 0.65
C GLU A 9 -9.78 12.42 2.16
N THR A 10 -10.82 12.18 2.96
CA THR A 10 -10.74 12.28 4.42
C THR A 10 -9.78 11.22 4.98
N VAL A 11 -9.87 9.99 4.52
CA VAL A 11 -8.97 8.90 4.94
C VAL A 11 -7.53 9.24 4.57
N GLN A 12 -7.29 9.69 3.34
CA GLN A 12 -5.95 10.06 2.89
C GLN A 12 -5.36 11.21 3.70
N ALA A 13 -6.17 12.22 4.03
CA ALA A 13 -5.73 13.33 4.86
C ALA A 13 -5.30 12.84 6.24
N ARG A 14 -6.05 11.91 6.83
CA ARG A 14 -5.71 11.33 8.12
C ARG A 14 -4.43 10.50 8.04
N VAL A 15 -4.26 9.72 7.00
CA VAL A 15 -3.05 8.91 6.80
C VAL A 15 -1.82 9.81 6.76
N ARG A 16 -1.89 10.95 6.09
CA ARG A 16 -0.75 11.86 5.96
C ARG A 16 -0.30 12.45 7.31
N ARG A 17 -1.24 12.78 8.20
CA ARG A 17 -0.93 13.51 9.45
C ARG A 17 -0.87 12.65 10.70
N ASP A 18 -1.42 11.44 10.66
CA ASP A 18 -1.51 10.57 11.83
C ASP A 18 -0.65 9.33 11.60
N GLY A 19 0.57 9.37 12.13
CA GLY A 19 1.53 8.28 11.94
C GLY A 19 1.06 6.95 12.51
N LYS A 20 0.35 6.96 13.63
CA LYS A 20 -0.18 5.74 14.23
C LYS A 20 -1.25 5.11 13.33
N PHE A 21 -2.14 5.93 12.80
CA PHE A 21 -3.16 5.47 11.86
C PHE A 21 -2.51 4.93 10.58
N ARG A 22 -1.52 5.65 10.06
CA ARG A 22 -0.80 5.27 8.84
C ARG A 22 -0.12 3.91 9.00
N ARG A 23 0.58 3.70 10.10
CA ARG A 23 1.24 2.41 10.37
C ARG A 23 0.24 1.29 10.54
N GLY A 24 -0.90 1.57 11.19
CA GLY A 24 -1.99 0.60 11.33
C GLY A 24 -2.59 0.22 9.98
N LEU A 25 -2.71 1.17 9.06
CA LEU A 25 -3.23 0.92 7.72
C LEU A 25 -2.27 0.01 6.94
N LEU A 26 -0.97 0.28 7.01
CA LEU A 26 0.03 -0.56 6.38
C LEU A 26 -0.02 -1.99 6.94
N ARG A 27 -0.10 -2.12 8.25
CA ARG A 27 -0.23 -3.42 8.91
C ARG A 27 -1.48 -4.16 8.46
N SER A 28 -2.62 -3.47 8.37
CA SER A 28 -3.87 -4.08 7.91
C SER A 28 -3.77 -4.61 6.49
N ALA A 29 -3.06 -3.89 5.62
CA ALA A 29 -2.82 -4.36 4.26
C ALA A 29 -2.05 -5.69 4.25
N ILE A 30 -0.99 -5.77 5.05
CA ILE A 30 -0.17 -6.98 5.14
C ILE A 30 -0.97 -8.14 5.73
N GLU A 31 -1.75 -7.89 6.78
CA GLU A 31 -2.61 -8.92 7.38
C GLU A 31 -3.61 -9.47 6.36
N ALA A 32 -4.22 -8.61 5.55
CA ALA A 32 -5.13 -9.05 4.50
C ALA A 32 -4.43 -9.95 3.49
N LEU A 33 -3.20 -9.59 3.08
CA LEU A 33 -2.42 -10.42 2.16
C LEU A 33 -2.10 -11.78 2.77
N LEU A 34 -1.73 -11.80 4.05
CA LEU A 34 -1.39 -13.04 4.75
C LEU A 34 -2.59 -13.98 4.93
N THR A 35 -3.79 -13.43 5.01
CA THR A 35 -5.00 -14.26 5.15
C THR A 35 -5.62 -14.62 3.80
N GLY A 36 -4.96 -14.30 2.71
CA GLY A 36 -5.43 -14.66 1.37
C GLY A 36 -6.37 -13.65 0.73
N GLU A 37 -6.66 -12.53 1.39
CA GLU A 37 -7.51 -11.48 0.86
C GLU A 37 -6.68 -10.52 0.00
N SER A 38 -6.15 -11.04 -1.10
CA SER A 38 -5.17 -10.29 -1.91
C SER A 38 -5.76 -9.03 -2.54
N ALA A 39 -7.02 -9.07 -2.97
CA ALA A 39 -7.67 -7.89 -3.55
C ALA A 39 -7.80 -6.77 -2.52
N LEU A 40 -8.23 -7.11 -1.30
CA LEU A 40 -8.35 -6.15 -0.21
C LEU A 40 -6.98 -5.59 0.18
N GLY A 41 -5.99 -6.46 0.32
CA GLY A 41 -4.63 -6.03 0.65
C GLY A 41 -4.06 -5.06 -0.36
N ARG A 42 -4.24 -5.34 -1.65
CA ARG A 42 -3.79 -4.43 -2.72
C ARG A 42 -4.54 -3.09 -2.70
N GLU A 43 -5.83 -3.12 -2.43
CA GLU A 43 -6.62 -1.90 -2.33
C GLU A 43 -6.13 -1.01 -1.18
N ILE A 44 -5.89 -1.59 -0.01
CA ILE A 44 -5.37 -0.85 1.14
C ILE A 44 -3.97 -0.29 0.84
N LEU A 45 -3.10 -1.11 0.22
CA LEU A 45 -1.76 -0.64 -0.17
C LEU A 45 -1.84 0.51 -1.17
N ARG A 46 -2.74 0.44 -2.13
CA ARG A 46 -2.92 1.52 -3.10
C ARG A 46 -3.29 2.83 -2.40
N ASP A 47 -4.23 2.78 -1.49
CA ASP A 47 -4.64 3.97 -0.74
C ASP A 47 -3.50 4.50 0.13
N TYR A 48 -2.73 3.60 0.77
CA TYR A 48 -1.55 3.97 1.54
C TYR A 48 -0.50 4.67 0.66
N ILE A 49 -0.19 4.09 -0.49
CA ILE A 49 0.81 4.64 -1.42
C ILE A 49 0.38 6.03 -1.89
N ASN A 50 -0.87 6.19 -2.29
CA ASN A 50 -1.40 7.47 -2.76
C ASN A 50 -1.35 8.54 -1.67
N ALA A 51 -1.51 8.17 -0.42
CA ALA A 51 -1.53 9.10 0.71
C ALA A 51 -0.13 9.41 1.26
N THR A 52 0.87 8.66 0.87
CA THR A 52 2.24 8.80 1.41
C THR A 52 3.25 9.11 0.31
N VAL A 53 3.96 8.10 -0.17
CA VAL A 53 5.06 8.27 -1.12
C VAL A 53 4.59 8.67 -2.53
N GLY A 54 3.45 8.16 -2.95
CA GLY A 54 2.97 8.35 -4.32
C GLY A 54 3.61 7.37 -5.29
N PHE A 55 2.90 7.05 -6.37
CA PHE A 55 3.39 6.06 -7.35
C PHE A 55 4.64 6.50 -8.11
N PRO A 56 4.78 7.79 -8.52
CA PRO A 56 6.00 8.20 -9.22
C PRO A 56 7.27 8.03 -8.39
N GLU A 57 7.25 8.43 -7.12
CA GLU A 57 8.40 8.28 -6.25
C GLU A 57 8.66 6.82 -5.92
N LEU A 58 7.60 6.03 -5.72
CA LEU A 58 7.72 4.59 -5.49
C LEU A 58 8.39 3.90 -6.68
N ALA A 59 8.05 4.31 -7.90
CA ALA A 59 8.67 3.79 -9.11
C ALA A 59 10.18 4.05 -9.10
N GLU A 60 10.61 5.24 -8.74
CA GLU A 60 12.03 5.58 -8.66
C GLU A 60 12.74 4.72 -7.61
N LYS A 61 12.14 4.55 -6.45
CA LYS A 61 12.75 3.83 -5.35
C LYS A 61 12.83 2.32 -5.56
N THR A 62 11.85 1.75 -6.25
CA THR A 62 11.78 0.30 -6.48
C THR A 62 12.39 -0.13 -7.81
N GLY A 63 12.55 0.80 -8.74
CA GLY A 63 12.97 0.47 -10.11
C GLY A 63 11.89 -0.16 -10.94
N ILE A 64 10.65 -0.16 -10.46
CA ILE A 64 9.49 -0.67 -11.20
C ILE A 64 8.85 0.51 -11.94
N HIS A 65 8.60 0.34 -13.24
CA HIS A 65 8.00 1.41 -14.04
C HIS A 65 6.62 1.80 -13.47
N VAL A 66 6.32 3.10 -13.47
CA VAL A 66 5.09 3.63 -12.86
C VAL A 66 3.83 3.01 -13.48
N LYS A 67 3.83 2.78 -14.78
CA LYS A 67 2.70 2.14 -15.46
C LYS A 67 2.48 0.71 -14.95
N THR A 68 3.56 -0.02 -14.73
CA THR A 68 3.50 -1.37 -14.17
C THR A 68 2.94 -1.34 -12.75
N LEU A 69 3.37 -0.37 -11.94
CA LEU A 69 2.82 -0.20 -10.59
C LEU A 69 1.32 0.02 -10.63
N HIS A 70 0.83 0.91 -11.49
CA HIS A 70 -0.61 1.16 -11.62
C HIS A 70 -1.36 -0.10 -12.03
N GLN A 71 -0.80 -0.90 -12.93
CA GLN A 71 -1.41 -2.16 -13.36
C GLN A 71 -1.48 -3.17 -12.22
N MET A 72 -0.40 -3.27 -11.43
CA MET A 72 -0.33 -4.20 -10.29
C MET A 72 -1.43 -3.93 -9.25
N PHE A 73 -1.77 -2.68 -9.05
CA PHE A 73 -2.77 -2.28 -8.07
C PHE A 73 -4.14 -2.00 -8.69
N GLY A 74 -4.31 -2.24 -9.98
CA GLY A 74 -5.58 -2.10 -10.67
C GLY A 74 -6.51 -3.29 -10.42
N PRO A 75 -7.76 -3.21 -10.94
CA PRO A 75 -8.78 -4.25 -10.68
C PRO A 75 -8.38 -5.64 -11.14
N LYS A 76 -7.58 -5.73 -12.21
CA LYS A 76 -7.12 -7.00 -12.77
C LYS A 76 -5.66 -7.25 -12.46
N GLY A 77 -5.09 -6.52 -11.51
CA GLY A 77 -3.69 -6.64 -11.16
C GLY A 77 -3.37 -7.99 -10.53
N ASN A 78 -2.20 -8.50 -10.88
CA ASN A 78 -1.69 -9.74 -10.31
C ASN A 78 -0.18 -9.63 -10.19
N PRO A 79 0.31 -8.86 -9.21
CA PRO A 79 1.74 -8.66 -9.03
C PRO A 79 2.43 -9.97 -8.67
N THR A 80 3.69 -10.12 -9.12
CA THR A 80 4.50 -11.22 -8.65
C THR A 80 4.82 -11.03 -7.16
N ALA A 81 5.07 -12.13 -6.46
CA ALA A 81 5.47 -12.06 -5.05
C ALA A 81 6.74 -11.20 -4.90
N SER A 82 7.71 -11.36 -5.80
CA SER A 82 8.95 -10.60 -5.76
C SER A 82 8.69 -9.09 -5.84
N ASN A 83 7.87 -8.65 -6.78
CA ASN A 83 7.55 -7.23 -6.93
C ASN A 83 6.75 -6.71 -5.74
N LEU A 84 5.79 -7.50 -5.27
CA LEU A 84 4.96 -7.09 -4.13
C LEU A 84 5.81 -6.92 -2.88
N PHE A 85 6.69 -7.85 -2.59
CA PHE A 85 7.57 -7.76 -1.42
C PHE A 85 8.61 -6.63 -1.56
N ARG A 86 9.06 -6.33 -2.76
CA ARG A 86 9.93 -5.17 -2.99
C ARG A 86 9.23 -3.87 -2.63
N ILE A 87 7.97 -3.75 -3.01
CA ILE A 87 7.15 -2.59 -2.68
C ILE A 87 6.94 -2.51 -1.17
N ILE A 88 6.56 -3.59 -0.53
CA ILE A 88 6.32 -3.64 0.92
C ILE A 88 7.60 -3.27 1.69
N ALA A 89 8.74 -3.78 1.27
CA ALA A 89 10.02 -3.44 1.90
C ALA A 89 10.32 -1.94 1.78
N CYS A 90 10.06 -1.36 0.61
CA CYS A 90 10.24 0.07 0.39
C CYS A 90 9.33 0.90 1.29
N LEU A 91 8.06 0.50 1.41
CA LEU A 91 7.10 1.23 2.25
C LEU A 91 7.48 1.17 3.73
N GLN A 92 7.97 0.03 4.21
CA GLN A 92 8.47 -0.09 5.58
C GLN A 92 9.65 0.83 5.83
N GLU A 93 10.59 0.90 4.89
CA GLU A 93 11.74 1.77 4.99
C GLU A 93 11.30 3.24 5.04
N GLN A 94 10.37 3.63 4.18
CA GLN A 94 9.82 4.99 4.16
C GLN A 94 9.12 5.35 5.47
N GLU A 95 8.41 4.40 6.05
CA GLU A 95 7.69 4.61 7.31
C GLU A 95 8.60 4.51 8.54
N GLY A 96 9.79 3.98 8.38
CA GLY A 96 10.71 3.76 9.50
C GLY A 96 10.29 2.63 10.43
N VAL A 97 9.59 1.63 9.89
CA VAL A 97 9.10 0.50 10.69
C VAL A 97 9.55 -0.82 10.08
N ARG A 98 9.51 -1.85 10.90
CA ARG A 98 9.75 -3.22 10.46
C ARG A 98 8.60 -4.08 10.99
N LEU A 99 7.76 -4.54 10.07
CA LEU A 99 6.65 -5.42 10.43
C LEU A 99 7.18 -6.83 10.68
N ARG A 100 6.60 -7.49 11.68
CA ARG A 100 6.96 -8.86 12.05
C ARG A 100 5.73 -9.73 12.06
N VAL A 101 5.91 -11.00 11.68
CA VAL A 101 4.89 -12.02 11.83
C VAL A 101 5.06 -12.66 13.21
N VAL A 102 3.98 -12.68 13.96
CA VAL A 102 3.94 -13.28 15.30
C VAL A 102 2.87 -14.35 15.28
N ALA A 103 3.22 -15.55 15.70
CA ALA A 103 2.27 -16.65 15.78
C ALA A 103 1.34 -16.52 17.01
#